data_f281e9c59ef242243356364ba2457285
#
_entry.id   f281e9c59ef242243356364ba2457285
#
_cell.length_a   1.000
_cell.length_b   1.000
_cell.length_c   1.000
_cell.angle_alpha   90.00
_cell.angle_beta   90.00
_cell.angle_gamma   90.00
#
_symmetry.space_group_name_H-M   'P 1'
#
loop_
_entity.id
_entity.type
_entity.pdbx_description
1 polymer ?
#
loop_
_entity_poly.entity_id
_entity_poly.type
_entity_poly.pdbx_seq_one_letter_code
_entity_poly.pdbx_strand_id
1 'polypeptide(L)'
;MDYFSNFGWVEAIDAAGLVLGLIYLWLEFKASIWLWLVSVIMPIVHGYLYWERGLYADFGMEVYYVLAAVYGYAMWRWSRRHTRKNNVETQNPASPTEGELPITRFPLRRVLPVAVVGLALWGVIYWILITWTDSSVPLCDSFTTALSMIALWALAQKYAEQWLLWLVVDAVCTVLYIYKQIPFTACLYAFYTVMAILGYRQWLKKIPA
;
A
#
# COMPACT_ATOMS: atom_id res chain seq x y z
N MET A 1 30.17 -20.98 -14.12
CA MET A 1 30.81 -20.19 -13.03
C MET A 1 29.94 -19.04 -12.56
N ASP A 2 28.71 -18.89 -13.10
CA ASP A 2 27.85 -17.71 -12.90
C ASP A 2 26.71 -17.87 -11.86
N TYR A 3 26.60 -19.04 -11.26
CA TYR A 3 25.52 -19.31 -10.28
C TYR A 3 25.74 -18.61 -8.93
N PHE A 4 26.98 -18.44 -8.51
CA PHE A 4 27.35 -17.78 -7.24
C PHE A 4 27.31 -16.25 -7.30
N SER A 5 27.48 -15.65 -8.48
CA SER A 5 27.37 -14.18 -8.64
C SER A 5 25.92 -13.71 -8.60
N ASN A 6 24.96 -14.51 -9.08
CA ASN A 6 23.54 -14.20 -9.03
C ASN A 6 22.93 -14.31 -7.63
N PHE A 7 23.46 -15.18 -6.76
CA PHE A 7 22.96 -15.39 -5.40
C PHE A 7 23.13 -14.13 -4.54
N GLY A 8 24.28 -13.48 -4.59
CA GLY A 8 24.54 -12.26 -3.83
C GLY A 8 23.68 -11.04 -4.23
N TRP A 9 23.31 -10.94 -5.51
CA TRP A 9 22.44 -9.86 -5.98
C TRP A 9 20.98 -10.03 -5.56
N VAL A 10 20.46 -11.26 -5.56
CA VAL A 10 19.10 -11.58 -5.11
C VAL A 10 18.95 -11.25 -3.62
N GLU A 11 19.90 -11.69 -2.80
CA GLU A 11 19.92 -11.40 -1.37
C GLU A 11 20.01 -9.88 -1.08
N ALA A 12 20.81 -9.15 -1.87
CA ALA A 12 20.92 -7.71 -1.73
C ALA A 12 19.62 -6.97 -2.09
N ILE A 13 18.91 -7.43 -3.13
CA ILE A 13 17.60 -6.88 -3.52
C ILE A 13 16.56 -7.18 -2.44
N ASP A 14 16.53 -8.38 -1.89
CA ASP A 14 15.59 -8.76 -0.82
C ASP A 14 15.85 -7.95 0.45
N ALA A 15 17.12 -7.77 0.83
CA ALA A 15 17.49 -6.93 1.98
C ALA A 15 17.12 -5.45 1.75
N ALA A 16 17.36 -4.93 0.54
CA ALA A 16 16.95 -3.58 0.17
C ALA A 16 15.42 -3.42 0.22
N GLY A 17 14.69 -4.41 -0.26
CA GLY A 17 13.22 -4.47 -0.20
C GLY A 17 12.69 -4.43 1.22
N LEU A 18 13.29 -5.20 2.14
CA LEU A 18 12.95 -5.19 3.56
C LEU A 18 13.17 -3.80 4.17
N VAL A 19 14.34 -3.19 3.94
CA VAL A 19 14.66 -1.86 4.47
C VAL A 19 13.70 -0.80 3.91
N LEU A 20 13.44 -0.82 2.61
CA LEU A 20 12.49 0.12 1.97
C LEU A 20 11.06 -0.09 2.49
N GLY A 21 10.63 -1.33 2.73
CA GLY A 21 9.34 -1.64 3.32
C GLY A 21 9.19 -1.08 4.74
N LEU A 22 10.21 -1.20 5.56
CA LEU A 22 10.21 -0.62 6.93
C LEU A 22 10.21 0.92 6.90
N ILE A 23 10.98 1.53 5.98
CA ILE A 23 10.98 2.99 5.77
C ILE A 23 9.58 3.43 5.31
N TYR A 24 8.99 2.75 4.34
CA TYR A 24 7.64 3.01 3.86
C TYR A 24 6.62 2.99 5.01
N LEU A 25 6.61 1.91 5.80
CA LEU A 25 5.72 1.74 6.93
C LEU A 25 5.87 2.86 7.98
N TRP A 26 7.11 3.25 8.27
CA TRP A 26 7.39 4.36 9.19
C TRP A 26 6.89 5.71 8.65
N LEU A 27 7.05 5.97 7.35
CA LEU A 27 6.54 7.17 6.69
C LEU A 27 5.01 7.19 6.65
N GLU A 28 4.38 6.04 6.42
CA GLU A 28 2.93 5.86 6.46
C GLU A 28 2.37 6.12 7.87
N PHE A 29 3.02 5.56 8.90
CA PHE A 29 2.67 5.79 10.29
C PHE A 29 2.71 7.28 10.66
N LYS A 30 3.67 8.02 10.12
CA LYS A 30 3.77 9.49 10.26
C LYS A 30 2.82 10.28 9.36
N ALA A 31 2.17 9.65 8.40
CA ALA A 31 1.41 10.27 7.31
C ALA A 31 2.26 11.24 6.47
N SER A 32 3.52 10.90 6.22
CA SER A 32 4.49 11.73 5.50
C SER A 32 4.32 11.59 3.98
N ILE A 33 4.35 12.70 3.24
CA ILE A 33 4.26 12.67 1.77
C ILE A 33 5.39 11.88 1.10
N TRP A 34 6.52 11.72 1.77
CA TRP A 34 7.68 10.98 1.27
C TRP A 34 7.41 9.49 1.08
N LEU A 35 6.34 8.94 1.74
CA LEU A 35 5.94 7.56 1.52
C LEU A 35 5.66 7.27 0.03
N TRP A 36 5.05 8.22 -0.68
CA TRP A 36 4.71 8.06 -2.10
C TRP A 36 5.94 8.01 -3.00
N LEU A 37 7.03 8.70 -2.61
CA LEU A 37 8.30 8.60 -3.35
C LEU A 37 8.94 7.22 -3.13
N VAL A 38 8.98 6.75 -1.88
CA VAL A 38 9.53 5.43 -1.56
C VAL A 38 8.72 4.30 -2.21
N SER A 39 7.39 4.44 -2.26
CA SER A 39 6.49 3.44 -2.85
C SER A 39 6.62 3.27 -4.37
N VAL A 40 7.33 4.16 -5.07
CA VAL A 40 7.60 4.03 -6.51
C VAL A 40 8.86 3.19 -6.78
N ILE A 41 9.81 3.16 -5.85
CA ILE A 41 11.14 2.57 -6.09
C ILE A 41 11.04 1.06 -6.36
N MET A 42 10.42 0.31 -5.44
CA MET A 42 10.32 -1.15 -5.57
C MET A 42 9.47 -1.61 -6.76
N PRO A 43 8.28 -1.02 -7.03
CA PRO A 43 7.53 -1.34 -8.23
C PRO A 43 8.29 -1.13 -9.54
N ILE A 44 9.15 -0.15 -9.65
CA ILE A 44 10.00 0.03 -10.85
C ILE A 44 11.01 -1.11 -10.96
N VAL A 45 11.68 -1.47 -9.87
CA VAL A 45 12.68 -2.55 -9.87
C VAL A 45 12.03 -3.90 -10.17
N HIS A 46 10.93 -4.23 -9.48
CA HIS A 46 10.21 -5.48 -9.69
C HIS A 46 9.54 -5.53 -11.07
N GLY A 47 8.95 -4.42 -11.52
CA GLY A 47 8.35 -4.32 -12.84
C GLY A 47 9.34 -4.63 -13.95
N TYR A 48 10.56 -4.10 -13.88
CA TYR A 48 11.62 -4.45 -14.82
C TYR A 48 11.94 -5.96 -14.80
N LEU A 49 12.09 -6.55 -13.61
CA LEU A 49 12.38 -7.97 -13.44
C LEU A 49 11.24 -8.87 -13.99
N TYR A 50 9.98 -8.50 -13.73
CA TYR A 50 8.82 -9.25 -14.21
C TYR A 50 8.66 -9.16 -15.72
N TRP A 51 8.93 -8.00 -16.30
CA TRP A 51 8.94 -7.82 -17.76
C TRP A 51 9.96 -8.73 -18.44
N GLU A 52 11.21 -8.72 -17.95
CA GLU A 52 12.30 -9.55 -18.48
C GLU A 52 11.99 -11.06 -18.36
N ARG A 53 11.23 -11.47 -17.35
CA ARG A 53 10.85 -12.87 -17.12
C ARG A 53 9.55 -13.28 -17.82
N GLY A 54 8.90 -12.37 -18.55
CA GLY A 54 7.61 -12.62 -19.20
C GLY A 54 6.42 -12.75 -18.25
N LEU A 55 6.55 -12.29 -16.98
CA LEU A 55 5.51 -12.30 -15.96
C LEU A 55 4.63 -11.05 -16.09
N TYR A 56 3.86 -10.98 -17.18
CA TYR A 56 3.11 -9.77 -17.54
C TYR A 56 1.98 -9.44 -16.56
N ALA A 57 1.40 -10.42 -15.87
CA ALA A 57 0.37 -10.19 -14.86
C ALA A 57 0.98 -9.48 -13.63
N ASP A 58 2.13 -9.94 -13.15
CA ASP A 58 2.84 -9.31 -12.04
C ASP A 58 3.36 -7.92 -12.43
N PHE A 59 3.87 -7.77 -13.66
CA PHE A 59 4.22 -6.45 -14.20
C PHE A 59 3.03 -5.49 -14.19
N GLY A 60 1.84 -5.95 -14.55
CA GLY A 60 0.61 -5.15 -14.50
C GLY A 60 0.28 -4.66 -13.10
N MET A 61 0.54 -5.46 -12.06
CA MET A 61 0.38 -5.06 -10.66
C MET A 61 1.39 -3.97 -10.26
N GLU A 62 2.64 -4.07 -10.70
CA GLU A 62 3.64 -3.03 -10.43
C GLU A 62 3.28 -1.70 -11.10
N VAL A 63 2.74 -1.73 -12.32
CA VAL A 63 2.19 -0.54 -12.98
C VAL A 63 1.07 0.07 -12.15
N TYR A 64 0.16 -0.74 -11.62
CA TYR A 64 -0.89 -0.26 -10.72
C TYR A 64 -0.32 0.43 -9.47
N TYR A 65 0.69 -0.15 -8.81
CA TYR A 65 1.32 0.45 -7.62
C TYR A 65 1.97 1.80 -7.94
N VAL A 66 2.64 1.94 -9.08
CA VAL A 66 3.20 3.22 -9.54
C VAL A 66 2.09 4.25 -9.76
N LEU A 67 1.00 3.87 -10.43
CA LEU A 67 -0.14 4.77 -10.66
C LEU A 67 -0.81 5.20 -9.35
N ALA A 68 -0.99 4.27 -8.40
CA ALA A 68 -1.53 4.56 -7.07
C ALA A 68 -0.62 5.53 -6.28
N ALA A 69 0.70 5.35 -6.37
CA ALA A 69 1.68 6.24 -5.74
C ALA A 69 1.64 7.65 -6.34
N VAL A 70 1.59 7.77 -7.66
CA VAL A 70 1.45 9.07 -8.36
C VAL A 70 0.14 9.75 -7.98
N TYR A 71 -0.98 9.01 -7.95
CA TYR A 71 -2.27 9.53 -7.53
C TYR A 71 -2.23 10.04 -6.07
N GLY A 72 -1.71 9.24 -5.14
CA GLY A 72 -1.62 9.61 -3.74
C GLY A 72 -0.72 10.82 -3.51
N TYR A 73 0.43 10.88 -4.18
CA TYR A 73 1.31 12.05 -4.15
C TYR A 73 0.60 13.30 -4.67
N ALA A 74 -0.08 13.18 -5.81
CA ALA A 74 -0.81 14.30 -6.41
C ALA A 74 -1.92 14.82 -5.48
N MET A 75 -2.71 13.92 -4.87
CA MET A 75 -3.77 14.26 -3.93
C MET A 75 -3.22 15.02 -2.71
N TRP A 76 -2.15 14.50 -2.09
CA TRP A 76 -1.56 15.14 -0.91
C TRP A 76 -0.90 16.47 -1.23
N ARG A 77 -0.26 16.59 -2.41
CA ARG A 77 0.37 17.84 -2.86
C ARG A 77 -0.66 18.90 -3.27
N TRP A 78 -1.74 18.49 -3.93
CA TRP A 78 -2.79 19.40 -4.36
C TRP A 78 -3.52 20.02 -3.17
N SER A 79 -3.84 19.22 -2.16
CA SER A 79 -4.42 19.69 -0.90
C SER A 79 -3.54 20.78 -0.25
N ARG A 80 -2.23 20.52 -0.13
CA ARG A 80 -1.28 21.52 0.41
C ARG A 80 -1.31 22.85 -0.34
N ARG A 81 -1.46 22.83 -1.67
CA ARG A 81 -1.49 24.06 -2.48
C ARG A 81 -2.76 24.88 -2.27
N HIS A 82 -3.91 24.20 -2.16
CA HIS A 82 -5.20 24.87 -1.99
C HIS A 82 -5.31 25.56 -0.61
N THR A 83 -4.92 24.86 0.44
CA THR A 83 -4.94 25.42 1.80
C THR A 83 -3.96 26.60 1.93
N ARG A 84 -2.75 26.48 1.35
CA ARG A 84 -1.78 27.60 1.35
C ARG A 84 -2.33 28.84 0.62
N LYS A 85 -3.03 28.65 -0.49
CA LYS A 85 -3.62 29.77 -1.24
C LYS A 85 -4.70 30.48 -0.43
N ASN A 86 -5.61 29.73 0.23
CA ASN A 86 -6.65 30.29 1.07
C ASN A 86 -6.08 31.03 2.29
N ASN A 87 -5.02 30.52 2.92
CA ASN A 87 -4.38 31.16 4.08
C ASN A 87 -3.63 32.46 3.72
N VAL A 88 -3.08 32.56 2.50
CA VAL A 88 -2.48 33.80 2.00
C VAL A 88 -3.56 34.89 1.81
N GLU A 89 -4.77 34.49 1.36
CA GLU A 89 -5.89 35.43 1.20
C GLU A 89 -6.47 35.89 2.55
N THR A 90 -6.36 35.10 3.62
CA THR A 90 -6.90 35.41 4.97
C THR A 90 -5.91 36.07 5.93
N GLN A 91 -4.65 36.31 5.52
CA GLN A 91 -3.54 36.88 6.34
C GLN A 91 -3.30 36.18 7.69
N ASN A 92 -3.68 34.91 7.83
CA ASN A 92 -3.44 34.15 9.04
C ASN A 92 -2.09 33.41 8.93
N PRO A 93 -1.17 33.54 9.90
CA PRO A 93 0.09 32.79 9.87
C PRO A 93 -0.23 31.29 10.00
N ALA A 94 -0.01 30.56 8.92
CA ALA A 94 -0.24 29.12 8.87
C ALA A 94 0.66 28.37 9.87
N SER A 95 0.05 27.54 10.71
CA SER A 95 0.78 26.51 11.46
C SER A 95 1.54 25.58 10.50
N PRO A 96 2.69 24.99 10.87
CA PRO A 96 3.45 24.07 10.02
C PRO A 96 2.64 22.86 9.49
N THR A 97 1.51 22.56 10.10
CA THR A 97 0.57 21.48 9.74
C THR A 97 -0.64 21.97 8.94
N GLU A 98 -0.86 23.29 8.83
CA GLU A 98 -1.92 23.86 8.00
C GLU A 98 -1.55 23.75 6.53
N GLY A 99 -2.35 23.01 5.78
CA GLY A 99 -2.16 22.80 4.34
C GLY A 99 -2.02 21.35 3.95
N GLU A 100 -1.86 20.43 4.89
CA GLU A 100 -1.88 19.01 4.60
C GLU A 100 -3.32 18.49 4.53
N LEU A 101 -3.54 17.49 3.64
CA LEU A 101 -4.80 16.74 3.66
C LEU A 101 -5.01 16.19 5.07
N PRO A 102 -6.09 16.56 5.78
CA PRO A 102 -6.32 16.10 7.14
C PRO A 102 -6.60 14.58 7.15
N ILE A 103 -6.18 13.93 8.22
CA ILE A 103 -6.62 12.55 8.49
C ILE A 103 -8.07 12.62 8.90
N THR A 104 -8.93 11.82 8.24
CA THR A 104 -10.37 11.81 8.48
C THR A 104 -10.88 10.39 8.66
N ARG A 105 -12.11 10.27 9.18
CA ARG A 105 -12.80 8.99 9.21
C ARG A 105 -13.45 8.68 7.87
N PHE A 106 -13.54 7.39 7.57
CA PHE A 106 -14.21 6.92 6.36
C PHE A 106 -15.72 7.23 6.46
N PRO A 107 -16.29 7.94 5.47
CA PRO A 107 -17.70 8.31 5.51
C PRO A 107 -18.60 7.09 5.25
N LEU A 108 -19.51 6.79 6.17
CA LEU A 108 -20.40 5.63 6.12
C LEU A 108 -21.16 5.51 4.79
N ARG A 109 -21.52 6.64 4.17
CA ARG A 109 -22.19 6.68 2.86
C ARG A 109 -21.37 6.03 1.74
N ARG A 110 -20.03 5.96 1.88
CA ARG A 110 -19.13 5.36 0.88
C ARG A 110 -18.84 3.88 1.14
N VAL A 111 -19.27 3.32 2.27
CA VAL A 111 -19.00 1.91 2.61
C VAL A 111 -19.60 0.99 1.56
N LEU A 112 -20.89 1.15 1.25
CA LEU A 112 -21.58 0.29 0.28
C LEU A 112 -20.99 0.39 -1.15
N PRO A 113 -20.77 1.59 -1.73
CA PRO A 113 -20.12 1.69 -3.03
C PRO A 113 -18.71 1.08 -3.07
N VAL A 114 -17.90 1.30 -2.04
CA VAL A 114 -16.54 0.76 -1.96
C VAL A 114 -16.56 -0.75 -1.79
N ALA A 115 -17.49 -1.29 -1.00
CA ALA A 115 -17.66 -2.73 -0.85
C ALA A 115 -18.06 -3.38 -2.19
N VAL A 116 -18.98 -2.77 -2.96
CA VAL A 116 -19.37 -3.27 -4.29
C VAL A 116 -18.18 -3.25 -5.25
N VAL A 117 -17.41 -2.15 -5.29
CA VAL A 117 -16.19 -2.07 -6.11
C VAL A 117 -15.16 -3.12 -5.67
N GLY A 118 -15.00 -3.32 -4.36
CA GLY A 118 -14.09 -4.34 -3.82
C GLY A 118 -14.47 -5.76 -4.22
N LEU A 119 -15.75 -6.10 -4.14
CA LEU A 119 -16.25 -7.40 -4.58
C LEU A 119 -16.08 -7.60 -6.10
N ALA A 120 -16.31 -6.56 -6.89
CA ALA A 120 -16.09 -6.61 -8.34
C ALA A 120 -14.61 -6.80 -8.67
N LEU A 121 -13.71 -6.04 -8.02
CA LEU A 121 -12.25 -6.20 -8.17
C LEU A 121 -11.82 -7.61 -7.77
N TRP A 122 -12.29 -8.10 -6.63
CA TRP A 122 -11.98 -9.46 -6.17
C TRP A 122 -12.40 -10.51 -7.20
N GLY A 123 -13.62 -10.43 -7.73
CA GLY A 123 -14.09 -11.35 -8.76
C GLY A 123 -13.27 -11.30 -10.05
N VAL A 124 -12.91 -10.09 -10.52
CA VAL A 124 -12.08 -9.91 -11.72
C VAL A 124 -10.67 -10.47 -11.50
N ILE A 125 -10.03 -10.14 -10.37
CA ILE A 125 -8.68 -10.62 -10.07
C ILE A 125 -8.70 -12.15 -9.89
N TYR A 126 -9.71 -12.69 -9.19
CA TYR A 126 -9.86 -14.13 -9.05
C TYR A 126 -9.96 -14.82 -10.41
N TRP A 127 -10.80 -14.29 -11.33
CA TRP A 127 -10.92 -14.82 -12.67
C TRP A 127 -9.60 -14.77 -13.46
N ILE A 128 -8.85 -13.66 -13.33
CA ILE A 128 -7.51 -13.53 -13.94
C ILE A 128 -6.56 -14.60 -13.39
N LEU A 129 -6.51 -14.77 -12.07
CA LEU A 129 -5.59 -15.72 -11.43
C LEU A 129 -5.87 -17.16 -11.81
N ILE A 130 -7.15 -17.57 -11.90
CA ILE A 130 -7.49 -18.96 -12.28
C ILE A 130 -7.34 -19.23 -13.78
N THR A 131 -7.35 -18.17 -14.62
CA THR A 131 -7.33 -18.34 -16.09
C THR A 131 -5.94 -18.20 -16.67
N TRP A 132 -5.11 -17.31 -16.09
CA TRP A 132 -3.83 -16.90 -16.68
C TRP A 132 -2.63 -17.07 -15.77
N THR A 133 -2.80 -17.62 -14.57
CA THR A 133 -1.69 -17.85 -13.65
C THR A 133 -1.77 -19.22 -12.98
N ASP A 134 -0.63 -19.71 -12.47
CA ASP A 134 -0.52 -20.95 -11.73
C ASP A 134 -0.60 -20.74 -10.20
N SER A 135 -1.39 -19.75 -9.74
CA SER A 135 -1.52 -19.51 -8.30
C SER A 135 -2.06 -20.74 -7.58
N SER A 136 -1.37 -21.16 -6.52
CA SER A 136 -1.77 -22.29 -5.68
C SER A 136 -2.96 -21.98 -4.76
N VAL A 137 -3.25 -20.71 -4.51
CA VAL A 137 -4.29 -20.23 -3.60
C VAL A 137 -5.00 -18.98 -4.17
N PRO A 138 -5.58 -19.08 -5.39
CA PRO A 138 -6.08 -17.91 -6.13
C PRO A 138 -7.17 -17.13 -5.39
N LEU A 139 -7.96 -17.80 -4.54
CA LEU A 139 -9.01 -17.15 -3.75
C LEU A 139 -8.41 -16.17 -2.71
N CYS A 140 -7.38 -16.59 -2.00
CA CYS A 140 -6.72 -15.76 -0.99
C CYS A 140 -5.88 -14.67 -1.64
N ASP A 141 -5.11 -15.00 -2.68
CA ASP A 141 -4.25 -14.05 -3.39
C ASP A 141 -5.10 -12.94 -4.03
N SER A 142 -6.23 -13.28 -4.67
CA SER A 142 -7.14 -12.28 -5.25
C SER A 142 -7.82 -11.41 -4.19
N PHE A 143 -8.22 -12.01 -3.06
CA PHE A 143 -8.83 -11.27 -1.95
C PHE A 143 -7.87 -10.24 -1.37
N THR A 144 -6.66 -10.66 -1.02
CA THR A 144 -5.65 -9.76 -0.44
C THR A 144 -5.26 -8.66 -1.42
N THR A 145 -5.10 -8.99 -2.71
CA THR A 145 -4.81 -8.01 -3.77
C THR A 145 -5.92 -6.98 -3.92
N ALA A 146 -7.18 -7.41 -4.03
CA ALA A 146 -8.32 -6.49 -4.15
C ALA A 146 -8.44 -5.57 -2.94
N LEU A 147 -8.25 -6.12 -1.74
CA LEU A 147 -8.33 -5.35 -0.50
C LEU A 147 -7.15 -4.35 -0.37
N SER A 148 -5.94 -4.73 -0.79
CA SER A 148 -4.77 -3.84 -0.85
C SER A 148 -5.00 -2.67 -1.80
N MET A 149 -5.65 -2.89 -2.95
CA MET A 149 -6.00 -1.82 -3.88
C MET A 149 -6.92 -0.78 -3.23
N ILE A 150 -7.91 -1.23 -2.46
CA ILE A 150 -8.80 -0.35 -1.71
C ILE A 150 -8.06 0.34 -0.57
N ALA A 151 -7.17 -0.36 0.13
CA ALA A 151 -6.37 0.19 1.21
C ALA A 151 -5.46 1.33 0.72
N LEU A 152 -4.78 1.16 -0.42
CA LEU A 152 -3.97 2.21 -1.06
C LEU A 152 -4.80 3.43 -1.48
N TRP A 153 -6.00 3.20 -2.03
CA TRP A 153 -6.91 4.31 -2.33
C TRP A 153 -7.35 5.03 -1.05
N ALA A 154 -7.71 4.32 0.01
CA ALA A 154 -8.10 4.89 1.30
C ALA A 154 -6.94 5.64 1.97
N LEU A 155 -5.70 5.15 1.84
CA LEU A 155 -4.48 5.84 2.26
C LEU A 155 -4.29 7.15 1.49
N ALA A 156 -4.49 7.16 0.17
CA ALA A 156 -4.40 8.37 -0.65
C ALA A 156 -5.42 9.44 -0.23
N GLN A 157 -6.59 9.03 0.29
CA GLN A 157 -7.59 9.91 0.87
C GLN A 157 -7.33 10.29 2.34
N LYS A 158 -6.27 9.75 2.96
CA LYS A 158 -5.95 9.86 4.40
C LYS A 158 -7.09 9.41 5.33
N TYR A 159 -7.83 8.35 4.94
CA TYR A 159 -8.80 7.73 5.83
C TYR A 159 -8.09 6.88 6.88
N ALA A 160 -8.43 7.06 8.17
CA ALA A 160 -7.82 6.28 9.25
C ALA A 160 -8.13 4.78 9.12
N GLU A 161 -9.29 4.44 8.58
CA GLU A 161 -9.76 3.05 8.39
C GLU A 161 -8.94 2.26 7.36
N GLN A 162 -8.07 2.91 6.57
CA GLN A 162 -7.11 2.20 5.72
C GLN A 162 -6.24 1.21 6.51
N TRP A 163 -5.90 1.54 7.75
CA TRP A 163 -5.16 0.65 8.64
C TRP A 163 -5.92 -0.64 9.00
N LEU A 164 -7.27 -0.58 9.06
CA LEU A 164 -8.09 -1.77 9.28
C LEU A 164 -8.11 -2.68 8.06
N LEU A 165 -8.01 -2.12 6.85
CA LEU A 165 -7.88 -2.90 5.62
C LEU A 165 -6.53 -3.61 5.59
N TRP A 166 -5.44 -2.92 5.92
CA TRP A 166 -4.11 -3.52 6.04
C TRP A 166 -4.07 -4.58 7.14
N LEU A 167 -4.73 -4.36 8.28
CA LEU A 167 -4.84 -5.35 9.35
C LEU A 167 -5.41 -6.68 8.84
N VAL A 168 -6.46 -6.63 8.00
CA VAL A 168 -7.07 -7.82 7.41
C VAL A 168 -6.13 -8.46 6.38
N VAL A 169 -5.54 -7.67 5.48
CA VAL A 169 -4.60 -8.17 4.48
C VAL A 169 -3.41 -8.87 5.14
N ASP A 170 -2.77 -8.21 6.10
CA ASP A 170 -1.56 -8.72 6.73
C ASP A 170 -1.84 -9.97 7.58
N ALA A 171 -2.99 -10.01 8.27
CA ALA A 171 -3.41 -11.20 9.03
C ALA A 171 -3.65 -12.40 8.10
N VAL A 172 -4.34 -12.20 6.98
CA VAL A 172 -4.55 -13.25 5.98
C VAL A 172 -3.23 -13.70 5.37
N CYS A 173 -2.36 -12.76 4.98
CA CYS A 173 -1.03 -13.06 4.46
C CYS A 173 -0.17 -13.82 5.48
N THR A 174 -0.24 -13.48 6.77
CA THR A 174 0.48 -14.22 7.82
C THR A 174 0.09 -15.70 7.81
N VAL A 175 -1.21 -16.01 7.81
CA VAL A 175 -1.70 -17.39 7.77
C VAL A 175 -1.31 -18.07 6.47
N LEU A 176 -1.42 -17.37 5.34
CA LEU A 176 -1.09 -17.87 4.02
C LEU A 176 0.39 -18.26 3.89
N TYR A 177 1.30 -17.42 4.39
CA TYR A 177 2.74 -17.69 4.34
C TYR A 177 3.19 -18.77 5.34
N ILE A 178 2.47 -18.93 6.46
CA ILE A 178 2.65 -20.13 7.32
C ILE A 178 2.25 -21.39 6.53
N TYR A 179 1.11 -21.38 5.86
CA TYR A 179 0.66 -22.49 5.02
C TYR A 179 1.62 -22.82 3.89
N LYS A 180 2.16 -21.79 3.23
CA LYS A 180 3.17 -21.93 2.15
C LYS A 180 4.56 -22.32 2.67
N GLN A 181 4.76 -22.51 3.98
CA GLN A 181 6.04 -22.84 4.62
C GLN A 181 7.14 -21.80 4.38
N ILE A 182 6.78 -20.50 4.39
CA ILE A 182 7.70 -19.36 4.23
C ILE A 182 7.74 -18.55 5.54
N PRO A 183 8.44 -19.06 6.59
CA PRO A 183 8.31 -18.53 7.95
C PRO A 183 8.82 -17.07 8.11
N PHE A 184 9.86 -16.67 7.39
CA PHE A 184 10.38 -15.29 7.48
C PHE A 184 9.37 -14.27 6.99
N THR A 185 8.74 -14.54 5.85
CA THR A 185 7.68 -13.69 5.30
C THR A 185 6.45 -13.68 6.21
N ALA A 186 6.07 -14.82 6.78
CA ALA A 186 4.98 -14.90 7.75
C ALA A 186 5.25 -14.02 8.99
N CYS A 187 6.48 -14.04 9.53
CA CYS A 187 6.87 -13.17 10.64
C CYS A 187 6.80 -11.68 10.26
N LEU A 188 7.18 -11.33 9.03
CA LEU A 188 7.09 -9.96 8.53
C LEU A 188 5.65 -9.47 8.48
N TYR A 189 4.73 -10.27 7.93
CA TYR A 189 3.30 -9.91 7.88
C TYR A 189 2.64 -9.90 9.27
N ALA A 190 3.07 -10.78 10.19
CA ALA A 190 2.66 -10.70 11.59
C ALA A 190 3.10 -9.38 12.24
N PHE A 191 4.32 -8.91 11.95
CA PHE A 191 4.78 -7.61 12.39
C PHE A 191 3.94 -6.47 11.78
N TYR A 192 3.62 -6.53 10.48
CA TYR A 192 2.76 -5.54 9.83
C TYR A 192 1.35 -5.52 10.42
N THR A 193 0.79 -6.67 10.78
CA THR A 193 -0.50 -6.79 11.49
C THR A 193 -0.49 -6.00 12.80
N VAL A 194 0.58 -6.12 13.61
CA VAL A 194 0.73 -5.34 14.85
C VAL A 194 0.85 -3.85 14.55
N MET A 195 1.64 -3.49 13.54
CA MET A 195 1.84 -2.10 13.14
C MET A 195 0.56 -1.46 12.59
N ALA A 196 -0.31 -2.23 11.93
CA ALA A 196 -1.61 -1.74 11.47
C ALA A 196 -2.50 -1.33 12.66
N ILE A 197 -2.51 -2.10 13.75
CA ILE A 197 -3.24 -1.75 14.97
C ILE A 197 -2.69 -0.45 15.59
N LEU A 198 -1.37 -0.35 15.68
CA LEU A 198 -0.71 0.84 16.24
C LEU A 198 -0.93 2.07 15.36
N GLY A 199 -0.83 1.90 14.04
CA GLY A 199 -1.07 2.94 13.04
C GLY A 199 -2.49 3.48 13.10
N TYR A 200 -3.49 2.60 13.19
CA TYR A 200 -4.89 3.00 13.37
C TYR A 200 -5.08 3.86 14.61
N ARG A 201 -4.58 3.39 15.77
CA ARG A 201 -4.66 4.13 17.03
C ARG A 201 -3.96 5.50 16.94
N GLN A 202 -2.80 5.54 16.28
CA GLN A 202 -2.05 6.77 16.08
C GLN A 202 -2.80 7.77 15.20
N TRP A 203 -3.37 7.31 14.09
CA TRP A 203 -4.10 8.17 13.17
C TRP A 203 -5.40 8.70 13.76
N LEU A 204 -6.10 7.89 14.57
CA LEU A 204 -7.28 8.36 15.30
C LEU A 204 -7.00 9.54 16.22
N LYS A 205 -5.82 9.58 16.86
CA LYS A 205 -5.40 10.71 17.73
C LYS A 205 -5.10 12.00 16.96
N LYS A 206 -4.88 11.90 15.64
CA LYS A 206 -4.57 13.03 14.76
C LYS A 206 -5.83 13.59 14.07
N ILE A 207 -6.98 12.96 14.22
CA ILE A 207 -8.24 13.47 13.67
C ILE A 207 -8.66 14.69 14.48
N PRO A 208 -8.87 15.86 13.83
CA PRO A 208 -9.41 17.03 14.51
C PRO A 208 -10.76 16.73 15.16
N ALA A 209 -10.99 17.27 16.37
CA ALA A 209 -12.26 17.15 17.09
C ALA A 209 -13.39 17.90 16.37
#